data_103da3352ffdd45b01cbf5b263aad01f
#
_entry.id   103da3352ffdd45b01cbf5b263aad01f
#
_cell.length_a   1.000
_cell.length_b   1.000
_cell.length_c   1.000
_cell.angle_alpha   90.00
_cell.angle_beta   90.00
_cell.angle_gamma   90.00
#
_symmetry.space_group_name_H-M   'P 1'
#
loop_
_entity.id
_entity.type
_entity.pdbx_description
1 polymer ?
#
loop_
_entity_poly.entity_id
_entity_poly.type
_entity_poly.pdbx_seq_one_letter_code
_entity_poly.pdbx_strand_id
1 'polypeptide(L)'
;MILPSDIVARGLESILSEHGEFQVQENLVDCSRASEARLRNLAPDIIIIDPSVFDFQSRKEGRLAIADLCDASVIALEGPAVTEDILKQYDGAISLYDDSVGILKKIHSAVDSRQPDAVSDGDELSAREKEILVCVAQGMLNKEIADKFSLSIYTVITHRKNITRKTGIKTVAGLTVYAILNNLIDINSVQ
;
A
#
# COMPACT_ATOMS: atom_id res chain seq x y z
N MET A 1 -1.33 0.32 13.04
CA MET A 1 -2.47 1.28 13.11
C MET A 1 -2.14 2.38 14.08
N ILE A 2 -2.78 3.56 13.95
CA ILE A 2 -2.67 4.68 14.91
C ILE A 2 -4.09 5.07 15.31
N LEU A 3 -4.63 4.36 16.30
CA LEU A 3 -6.04 4.44 16.71
C LEU A 3 -6.13 4.57 18.23
N PRO A 4 -6.70 5.67 18.76
CA PRO A 4 -6.84 5.87 20.20
C PRO A 4 -7.90 4.95 20.85
N SER A 5 -8.82 4.42 20.05
CA SER A 5 -9.86 3.50 20.51
C SER A 5 -9.42 2.04 20.40
N ASP A 6 -9.23 1.36 21.49
CA ASP A 6 -8.89 -0.08 21.54
C ASP A 6 -9.98 -0.96 20.91
N ILE A 7 -11.26 -0.58 21.05
CA ILE A 7 -12.39 -1.30 20.45
C ILE A 7 -12.31 -1.25 18.92
N VAL A 8 -12.05 -0.07 18.36
CA VAL A 8 -11.92 0.11 16.91
C VAL A 8 -10.68 -0.61 16.39
N ALA A 9 -9.55 -0.51 17.10
CA ALA A 9 -8.32 -1.18 16.72
C ALA A 9 -8.49 -2.69 16.65
N ARG A 10 -9.07 -3.31 17.69
CA ARG A 10 -9.36 -4.76 17.73
C ARG A 10 -10.37 -5.20 16.68
N GLY A 11 -11.40 -4.38 16.43
CA GLY A 11 -12.38 -4.66 15.38
C GLY A 11 -11.74 -4.70 13.98
N LEU A 12 -10.92 -3.71 13.66
CA LEU A 12 -10.18 -3.67 12.41
C LEU A 12 -9.15 -4.80 12.31
N GLU A 13 -8.43 -5.09 13.38
CA GLU A 13 -7.48 -6.21 13.43
C GLU A 13 -8.17 -7.55 13.14
N SER A 14 -9.36 -7.79 13.72
CA SER A 14 -10.15 -9.00 13.43
C SER A 14 -10.51 -9.08 11.95
N ILE A 15 -11.06 -8.00 11.38
CA ILE A 15 -11.46 -7.94 9.97
C ILE A 15 -10.25 -8.18 9.04
N LEU A 16 -9.12 -7.54 9.31
CA LEU A 16 -7.92 -7.66 8.49
C LEU A 16 -7.29 -9.06 8.58
N SER A 17 -7.33 -9.68 9.76
CA SER A 17 -6.76 -11.01 10.01
C SER A 17 -7.59 -12.14 9.40
N GLU A 18 -8.92 -12.00 9.33
CA GLU A 18 -9.83 -13.00 8.74
C GLU A 18 -9.50 -13.31 7.27
N HIS A 19 -9.01 -12.32 6.54
CA HIS A 19 -8.71 -12.48 5.12
C HIS A 19 -7.27 -12.92 4.83
N GLY A 20 -6.38 -12.95 5.85
CA GLY A 20 -4.99 -13.42 5.72
C GLY A 20 -4.10 -12.60 4.77
N GLU A 21 -4.61 -11.49 4.25
CA GLU A 21 -3.90 -10.62 3.32
C GLU A 21 -3.05 -9.55 4.05
N PHE A 22 -3.44 -9.22 5.28
CA PHE A 22 -2.82 -8.18 6.08
C PHE A 22 -2.35 -8.73 7.42
N GLN A 23 -1.20 -8.24 7.87
CA GLN A 23 -0.68 -8.50 9.20
C GLN A 23 -0.60 -7.21 9.97
N VAL A 24 -1.40 -7.09 11.01
CA VAL A 24 -1.33 -5.97 11.94
C VAL A 24 -0.10 -6.14 12.83
N GLN A 25 0.87 -5.23 12.70
CA GLN A 25 2.11 -5.28 13.48
C GLN A 25 1.94 -4.66 14.86
N GLU A 26 1.34 -3.48 14.93
CA GLU A 26 1.15 -2.75 16.19
C GLU A 26 -0.02 -1.75 16.05
N ASN A 27 -0.69 -1.45 17.17
CA ASN A 27 -1.56 -0.30 17.30
C ASN A 27 -0.94 0.74 18.24
N LEU A 28 -0.71 1.95 17.72
CA LEU A 28 -0.27 3.11 18.46
C LEU A 28 -1.50 3.95 18.84
N VAL A 29 -1.49 4.57 20.00
CA VAL A 29 -2.65 5.36 20.49
C VAL A 29 -2.54 6.84 20.19
N ASP A 30 -1.35 7.30 19.78
CA ASP A 30 -1.03 8.70 19.52
C ASP A 30 0.10 8.85 18.48
N CYS A 31 0.43 10.10 18.15
CA CYS A 31 1.57 10.49 17.34
C CYS A 31 2.68 11.17 18.18
N SER A 32 2.94 10.67 19.38
CA SER A 32 4.06 11.14 20.21
C SER A 32 5.42 10.79 19.59
N ARG A 33 6.50 11.43 20.05
CA ARG A 33 7.87 11.12 19.61
C ARG A 33 8.25 9.65 19.78
N ALA A 34 7.69 9.00 20.81
CA ALA A 34 7.91 7.57 21.03
C ALA A 34 7.21 6.73 19.94
N SER A 35 5.98 7.09 19.58
CA SER A 35 5.22 6.47 18.50
C SER A 35 5.86 6.71 17.13
N GLU A 36 6.38 7.91 16.87
CA GLU A 36 7.14 8.21 15.65
C GLU A 36 8.40 7.35 15.51
N ALA A 37 9.16 7.16 16.59
CA ALA A 37 10.34 6.30 16.58
C ALA A 37 9.97 4.84 16.28
N ARG A 38 8.85 4.36 16.81
CA ARG A 38 8.32 3.02 16.51
C ARG A 38 7.92 2.88 15.05
N LEU A 39 7.21 3.85 14.48
CA LEU A 39 6.81 3.85 13.07
C LEU A 39 8.01 3.75 12.14
N ARG A 40 9.09 4.51 12.40
CA ARG A 40 10.33 4.42 11.62
C ARG A 40 10.96 3.03 11.67
N ASN A 41 10.92 2.37 12.82
CA ASN A 41 11.49 1.03 12.99
C ASN A 41 10.63 -0.06 12.37
N LEU A 42 9.30 0.09 12.43
CA LEU A 42 8.35 -0.87 11.85
C LEU A 42 8.32 -0.82 10.33
N ALA A 43 8.60 0.35 9.74
CA ALA A 43 8.53 0.60 8.30
C ALA A 43 7.30 -0.07 7.64
N PRO A 44 6.08 0.25 8.08
CA PRO A 44 4.87 -0.41 7.59
C PRO A 44 4.57 -0.03 6.15
N ASP A 45 3.93 -0.93 5.41
CA ASP A 45 3.43 -0.65 4.05
C ASP A 45 2.15 0.20 4.09
N ILE A 46 1.33 0.01 5.13
CA ILE A 46 0.02 0.66 5.29
C ILE A 46 -0.14 1.16 6.73
N ILE A 47 -0.65 2.36 6.88
CA ILE A 47 -1.05 2.94 8.16
C ILE A 47 -2.53 3.27 8.10
N ILE A 48 -3.32 2.73 9.01
CA ILE A 48 -4.70 3.18 9.26
C ILE A 48 -4.65 4.11 10.46
N ILE A 49 -5.10 5.35 10.29
CA ILE A 49 -5.01 6.39 11.30
C ILE A 49 -6.36 7.06 11.55
N ASP A 50 -6.68 7.31 12.81
CA ASP A 50 -7.70 8.28 13.16
C ASP A 50 -7.08 9.69 13.19
N PRO A 51 -7.45 10.60 12.27
CA PRO A 51 -6.88 11.95 12.24
C PRO A 51 -7.11 12.77 13.51
N SER A 52 -8.00 12.30 14.40
CA SER A 52 -8.24 12.96 15.70
C SER A 52 -7.06 12.82 16.69
N VAL A 53 -6.08 11.95 16.41
CA VAL A 53 -4.83 11.87 17.19
C VAL A 53 -3.97 13.13 17.06
N PHE A 54 -4.17 13.91 15.99
CA PHE A 54 -3.59 15.23 15.85
C PHE A 54 -4.51 16.30 16.48
N ASP A 55 -3.92 17.36 17.00
CA ASP A 55 -4.70 18.51 17.42
C ASP A 55 -5.42 19.17 16.21
N PHE A 56 -6.41 20.01 16.49
CA PHE A 56 -7.29 20.55 15.45
C PHE A 56 -6.53 21.36 14.37
N GLN A 57 -5.43 22.00 14.72
CA GLN A 57 -4.63 22.81 13.78
C GLN A 57 -3.75 21.92 12.90
N SER A 58 -3.18 20.86 13.45
CA SER A 58 -2.23 19.95 12.78
C SER A 58 -2.91 18.86 11.95
N ARG A 59 -4.22 18.64 12.08
CA ARG A 59 -4.93 17.57 11.35
C ARG A 59 -4.80 17.63 9.84
N LYS A 60 -4.75 18.83 9.27
CA LYS A 60 -4.57 19.03 7.82
C LYS A 60 -3.17 18.64 7.35
N GLU A 61 -2.19 18.71 8.22
CA GLU A 61 -0.79 18.39 7.92
C GLU A 61 -0.41 16.98 8.38
N GLY A 62 -1.33 16.28 9.05
CA GLY A 62 -1.07 14.97 9.66
C GLY A 62 -0.55 13.94 8.66
N ARG A 63 -1.07 13.94 7.42
CA ARG A 63 -0.57 13.06 6.35
C ARG A 63 0.89 13.36 6.00
N LEU A 64 1.27 14.65 5.93
CA LEU A 64 2.65 15.05 5.65
C LEU A 64 3.58 14.68 6.81
N ALA A 65 3.16 14.88 8.06
CA ALA A 65 3.92 14.46 9.22
C ALA A 65 4.23 12.96 9.23
N ILE A 66 3.29 12.12 8.79
CA ILE A 66 3.53 10.67 8.63
C ILE A 66 4.47 10.39 7.46
N ALA A 67 4.36 11.13 6.34
CA ALA A 67 5.22 10.94 5.18
C ALA A 67 6.70 11.17 5.48
N ASP A 68 7.01 12.05 6.41
CA ASP A 68 8.39 12.31 6.87
C ASP A 68 8.97 11.17 7.72
N LEU A 69 8.11 10.27 8.22
CA LEU A 69 8.52 9.17 9.09
C LEU A 69 8.75 7.86 8.33
N CYS A 70 7.87 7.55 7.39
CA CYS A 70 7.91 6.29 6.64
C CYS A 70 7.16 6.40 5.31
N ASP A 71 7.53 5.54 4.38
CA ASP A 71 6.90 5.44 3.06
C ASP A 71 5.71 4.45 3.08
N ALA A 72 4.67 4.77 3.85
CA ALA A 72 3.46 3.96 3.99
C ALA A 72 2.26 4.58 3.28
N SER A 73 1.33 3.79 2.74
CA SER A 73 0.00 4.27 2.37
C SER A 73 -0.78 4.63 3.63
N VAL A 74 -1.24 5.87 3.74
CA VAL A 74 -1.92 6.35 4.95
C VAL A 74 -3.41 6.50 4.70
N ILE A 75 -4.20 5.67 5.36
CA ILE A 75 -5.65 5.59 5.23
C ILE A 75 -6.29 6.21 6.46
N ALA A 76 -7.13 7.21 6.26
CA ALA A 76 -7.84 7.84 7.35
C ALA A 76 -9.06 7.02 7.79
N LEU A 77 -9.30 6.95 9.10
CA LEU A 77 -10.56 6.50 9.65
C LEU A 77 -11.51 7.70 9.73
N GLU A 78 -12.65 7.61 9.04
CA GLU A 78 -13.70 8.61 9.09
C GLU A 78 -14.38 8.59 10.45
N GLY A 79 -14.30 9.69 11.17
CA GLY A 79 -14.91 9.89 12.47
C GLY A 79 -15.69 11.21 12.55
N PRO A 80 -16.48 11.43 13.62
CA PRO A 80 -17.33 12.62 13.76
C PRO A 80 -16.60 13.95 13.73
N ALA A 81 -15.31 13.95 14.08
CA ALA A 81 -14.46 15.14 14.15
C ALA A 81 -13.57 15.33 12.92
N VAL A 82 -13.76 14.52 11.88
CA VAL A 82 -12.94 14.53 10.65
C VAL A 82 -13.81 15.00 9.48
N THR A 83 -13.42 16.12 8.90
CA THR A 83 -14.14 16.70 7.75
C THR A 83 -13.66 16.09 6.44
N GLU A 84 -14.48 16.17 5.40
CA GLU A 84 -14.14 15.67 4.06
C GLU A 84 -12.85 16.29 3.50
N ASP A 85 -12.57 17.56 3.81
CA ASP A 85 -11.34 18.23 3.39
C ASP A 85 -10.09 17.65 4.06
N ILE A 86 -10.23 17.11 5.28
CA ILE A 86 -9.15 16.39 5.96
C ILE A 86 -8.97 15.02 5.31
N LEU A 87 -10.06 14.28 5.06
CA LEU A 87 -9.99 12.94 4.45
C LEU A 87 -9.32 12.97 3.07
N LYS A 88 -9.54 14.01 2.27
CA LYS A 88 -8.90 14.21 0.95
C LYS A 88 -7.38 14.35 1.00
N GLN A 89 -6.79 14.61 2.16
CA GLN A 89 -5.33 14.70 2.34
C GLN A 89 -4.67 13.31 2.42
N TYR A 90 -5.45 12.27 2.70
CA TYR A 90 -4.96 10.90 2.88
C TYR A 90 -5.08 10.10 1.59
N ASP A 91 -4.34 9.00 1.50
CA ASP A 91 -4.33 8.14 0.31
C ASP A 91 -5.65 7.37 0.13
N GLY A 92 -6.46 7.29 1.19
CA GLY A 92 -7.80 6.72 1.20
C GLY A 92 -8.52 6.98 2.53
N ALA A 93 -9.79 6.63 2.59
CA ALA A 93 -10.59 6.73 3.81
C ALA A 93 -11.49 5.51 3.98
N ILE A 94 -11.60 5.02 5.21
CA ILE A 94 -12.54 3.98 5.63
C ILE A 94 -13.48 4.55 6.68
N SER A 95 -14.74 4.10 6.68
CA SER A 95 -15.73 4.52 7.64
C SER A 95 -16.03 3.42 8.66
N LEU A 96 -16.40 3.79 9.88
CA LEU A 96 -16.90 2.85 10.89
C LEU A 96 -18.19 2.12 10.45
N TYR A 97 -18.84 2.59 9.39
CA TYR A 97 -20.07 2.02 8.83
C TYR A 97 -19.82 1.14 7.59
N ASP A 98 -18.56 1.03 7.15
CA ASP A 98 -18.21 0.14 6.05
C ASP A 98 -18.29 -1.34 6.51
N ASP A 99 -18.73 -2.21 5.63
CA ASP A 99 -18.61 -3.66 5.84
C ASP A 99 -17.16 -4.13 5.59
N SER A 100 -16.85 -5.35 5.98
CA SER A 100 -15.50 -5.91 5.86
C SER A 100 -14.99 -5.90 4.41
N VAL A 101 -15.86 -6.19 3.44
CA VAL A 101 -15.50 -6.17 2.01
C VAL A 101 -15.21 -4.75 1.53
N GLY A 102 -16.01 -3.77 1.96
CA GLY A 102 -15.83 -2.35 1.66
C GLY A 102 -14.51 -1.81 2.23
N ILE A 103 -14.19 -2.16 3.47
CA ILE A 103 -12.91 -1.79 4.12
C ILE A 103 -11.74 -2.31 3.30
N LEU A 104 -11.70 -3.60 2.96
CA LEU A 104 -10.63 -4.21 2.19
C LEU A 104 -10.47 -3.56 0.81
N LYS A 105 -11.59 -3.35 0.10
CA LYS A 105 -11.59 -2.69 -1.21
C LYS A 105 -11.01 -1.28 -1.15
N LYS A 106 -11.36 -0.49 -0.12
CA LYS A 106 -10.84 0.86 0.07
C LYS A 106 -9.36 0.87 0.41
N ILE A 107 -8.89 -0.10 1.21
CA ILE A 107 -7.46 -0.27 1.52
C ILE A 107 -6.68 -0.59 0.25
N HIS A 108 -7.13 -1.56 -0.55
CA HIS A 108 -6.49 -1.89 -1.83
C HIS A 108 -6.43 -0.70 -2.78
N SER A 109 -7.55 0.04 -2.91
CA SER A 109 -7.59 1.23 -3.76
C SER A 109 -6.61 2.32 -3.30
N ALA A 110 -6.44 2.52 -1.99
CA ALA A 110 -5.51 3.49 -1.44
C ALA A 110 -4.04 3.10 -1.70
N VAL A 111 -3.72 1.82 -1.61
CA VAL A 111 -2.38 1.29 -1.95
C VAL A 111 -2.09 1.44 -3.44
N ASP A 112 -3.06 1.12 -4.28
CA ASP A 112 -2.93 1.23 -5.75
C ASP A 112 -2.78 2.69 -6.19
N SER A 113 -3.47 3.63 -5.53
CA SER A 113 -3.45 5.07 -5.86
C SER A 113 -2.12 5.76 -5.52
N ARG A 114 -1.36 5.22 -4.57
CA ARG A 114 -0.10 5.81 -4.09
C ARG A 114 1.10 5.54 -4.99
N GLN A 115 0.96 4.64 -5.96
CA GLN A 115 2.02 4.45 -6.94
C GLN A 115 2.08 5.71 -7.82
N PRO A 116 3.17 6.52 -7.77
CA PRO A 116 3.24 7.81 -8.45
C PRO A 116 3.11 7.74 -9.97
N ASP A 117 2.99 6.54 -10.51
CA ASP A 117 2.77 6.27 -11.93
C ASP A 117 1.36 5.76 -12.26
N ALA A 118 0.41 5.76 -11.30
CA ALA A 118 -0.96 5.28 -11.53
C ALA A 118 -1.90 6.34 -12.14
N VAL A 119 -1.40 7.50 -12.56
CA VAL A 119 -2.13 8.51 -13.34
C VAL A 119 -1.52 8.60 -14.72
N SER A 120 -1.40 7.48 -15.40
CA SER A 120 -1.53 7.42 -16.84
C SER A 120 -2.68 6.45 -17.12
N ASP A 121 -3.79 7.00 -17.54
CA ASP A 121 -4.88 6.31 -18.25
C ASP A 121 -4.35 5.79 -19.61
N GLY A 122 -3.20 5.12 -19.55
CA GLY A 122 -2.45 4.55 -20.64
C GLY A 122 -1.99 3.14 -20.31
N ASP A 123 -2.01 2.27 -21.33
CA ASP A 123 -1.56 0.87 -21.29
C ASP A 123 -0.05 0.68 -20.96
N GLU A 124 0.69 1.76 -20.65
CA GLU A 124 2.12 1.68 -20.36
C GLU A 124 2.44 1.28 -18.92
N LEU A 125 3.44 0.40 -18.78
CA LEU A 125 3.97 -0.01 -17.46
C LEU A 125 4.78 1.13 -16.83
N SER A 126 4.56 1.37 -15.53
CA SER A 126 5.38 2.28 -14.74
C SER A 126 6.82 1.81 -14.62
N ALA A 127 7.74 2.68 -14.20
CA ALA A 127 9.14 2.33 -13.96
C ALA A 127 9.25 1.15 -12.98
N ARG A 128 8.47 1.18 -11.91
CA ARG A 128 8.45 0.11 -10.90
C ARG A 128 7.86 -1.19 -11.41
N GLU A 129 6.80 -1.14 -12.18
CA GLU A 129 6.23 -2.31 -12.84
C GLU A 129 7.19 -2.94 -13.84
N LYS A 130 7.98 -2.14 -14.57
CA LYS A 130 9.04 -2.62 -15.46
C LYS A 130 10.15 -3.36 -14.69
N GLU A 131 10.61 -2.80 -13.56
CA GLU A 131 11.61 -3.46 -12.71
C GLU A 131 11.12 -4.80 -12.15
N ILE A 132 9.88 -4.84 -11.68
CA ILE A 132 9.27 -6.08 -11.16
C ILE A 132 9.04 -7.08 -12.30
N LEU A 133 8.60 -6.63 -13.47
CA LEU A 133 8.43 -7.46 -14.66
C LEU A 133 9.76 -8.13 -15.06
N VAL A 134 10.89 -7.41 -15.01
CA VAL A 134 12.23 -7.96 -15.27
C VAL A 134 12.52 -9.11 -14.29
N CYS A 135 12.28 -8.93 -13.00
CA CYS A 135 12.50 -9.98 -12.01
C CYS A 135 11.58 -11.19 -12.23
N VAL A 136 10.30 -10.97 -12.59
CA VAL A 136 9.35 -12.03 -12.93
C VAL A 136 9.81 -12.81 -14.16
N ALA A 137 10.31 -12.12 -15.18
CA ALA A 137 10.83 -12.73 -16.40
C ALA A 137 12.13 -13.52 -16.17
N GLN A 138 12.90 -13.16 -15.16
CA GLN A 138 14.08 -13.90 -14.68
C GLN A 138 13.73 -15.08 -13.75
N GLY A 139 12.45 -15.37 -13.54
CA GLY A 139 11.99 -16.51 -12.74
C GLY A 139 11.99 -16.29 -11.23
N MET A 140 12.22 -15.06 -10.74
CA MET A 140 12.24 -14.78 -9.30
C MET A 140 10.86 -15.00 -8.67
N LEU A 141 10.86 -15.59 -7.46
CA LEU A 141 9.68 -15.75 -6.65
C LEU A 141 9.23 -14.41 -6.03
N ASN A 142 7.95 -14.25 -5.72
CA ASN A 142 7.43 -13.03 -5.11
C ASN A 142 8.18 -12.63 -3.83
N LYS A 143 8.61 -13.60 -3.04
CA LYS A 143 9.40 -13.36 -1.82
C LYS A 143 10.78 -12.78 -2.15
N GLU A 144 11.45 -13.31 -3.14
CA GLU A 144 12.78 -12.83 -3.58
C GLU A 144 12.71 -11.42 -4.16
N ILE A 145 11.62 -11.12 -4.91
CA ILE A 145 11.35 -9.78 -5.42
C ILE A 145 11.07 -8.81 -4.27
N ALA A 146 10.28 -9.23 -3.29
CA ALA A 146 9.98 -8.45 -2.10
C ALA A 146 11.26 -8.12 -1.32
N ASP A 147 12.11 -9.11 -1.07
CA ASP A 147 13.39 -8.93 -0.39
C ASP A 147 14.34 -7.99 -1.17
N LYS A 148 14.43 -8.18 -2.51
CA LYS A 148 15.28 -7.36 -3.38
C LYS A 148 14.92 -5.88 -3.36
N PHE A 149 13.64 -5.58 -3.28
CA PHE A 149 13.14 -4.20 -3.38
C PHE A 149 12.68 -3.63 -2.04
N SER A 150 12.89 -4.37 -0.93
CA SER A 150 12.42 -4.00 0.41
C SER A 150 10.90 -3.70 0.45
N LEU A 151 10.12 -4.54 -0.24
CA LEU A 151 8.67 -4.47 -0.31
C LEU A 151 8.03 -5.62 0.46
N SER A 152 6.72 -5.50 0.75
CA SER A 152 5.94 -6.65 1.16
C SER A 152 5.68 -7.61 -0.02
N ILE A 153 5.48 -8.91 0.27
CA ILE A 153 5.08 -9.89 -0.74
C ILE A 153 3.76 -9.46 -1.41
N TYR A 154 2.85 -8.87 -0.65
CA TYR A 154 1.55 -8.40 -1.13
C TYR A 154 1.68 -7.21 -2.10
N THR A 155 2.59 -6.29 -1.83
CA THR A 155 2.93 -5.19 -2.75
C THR A 155 3.43 -5.74 -4.09
N VAL A 156 4.28 -6.77 -4.06
CA VAL A 156 4.75 -7.44 -5.30
C VAL A 156 3.59 -8.11 -6.04
N ILE A 157 2.66 -8.78 -5.31
CA ILE A 157 1.47 -9.40 -5.92
C ILE A 157 0.59 -8.33 -6.58
N THR A 158 0.41 -7.17 -5.95
CA THR A 158 -0.35 -6.04 -6.50
C THR A 158 0.29 -5.52 -7.79
N HIS A 159 1.61 -5.28 -7.80
CA HIS A 159 2.32 -4.92 -9.02
C HIS A 159 2.13 -5.94 -10.15
N ARG A 160 2.21 -7.25 -9.85
CA ARG A 160 1.98 -8.30 -10.85
C ARG A 160 0.55 -8.30 -11.39
N LYS A 161 -0.46 -8.04 -10.55
CA LYS A 161 -1.85 -7.86 -11.00
C LYS A 161 -1.98 -6.67 -11.94
N ASN A 162 -1.35 -5.54 -11.62
CA ASN A 162 -1.35 -4.35 -12.46
C ASN A 162 -0.63 -4.57 -13.79
N ILE A 163 0.53 -5.23 -13.79
CA ILE A 163 1.24 -5.63 -15.01
C ILE A 163 0.33 -6.50 -15.89
N THR A 164 -0.33 -7.50 -15.31
CA THR A 164 -1.27 -8.37 -16.03
C THR A 164 -2.44 -7.57 -16.61
N ARG A 165 -3.00 -6.63 -15.85
CA ARG A 165 -4.10 -5.76 -16.30
C ARG A 165 -3.68 -4.88 -17.46
N LYS A 166 -2.53 -4.20 -17.36
CA LYS A 166 -2.02 -3.28 -18.37
C LYS A 166 -1.55 -3.99 -19.64
N THR A 167 -0.89 -5.14 -19.51
CA THR A 167 -0.38 -5.90 -20.67
C THR A 167 -1.40 -6.86 -21.26
N GLY A 168 -2.46 -7.22 -20.53
CA GLY A 168 -3.40 -8.29 -20.88
C GLY A 168 -2.81 -9.70 -20.78
N ILE A 169 -1.55 -9.86 -20.34
CA ILE A 169 -0.79 -11.12 -20.35
C ILE A 169 -0.85 -11.77 -18.98
N LYS A 170 -1.40 -12.99 -18.89
CA LYS A 170 -1.62 -13.71 -17.62
C LYS A 170 -0.53 -14.74 -17.27
N THR A 171 0.31 -15.13 -18.23
CA THR A 171 1.31 -16.19 -18.02
C THR A 171 2.71 -15.60 -17.86
N VAL A 172 3.54 -16.22 -17.02
CA VAL A 172 4.94 -15.80 -16.82
C VAL A 172 5.70 -15.86 -18.15
N ALA A 173 5.54 -16.93 -18.93
CA ALA A 173 6.17 -17.06 -20.24
C ALA A 173 5.77 -15.92 -21.19
N GLY A 174 4.49 -15.53 -21.22
CA GLY A 174 4.03 -14.39 -22.01
C GLY A 174 4.63 -13.07 -21.52
N LEU A 175 4.74 -12.86 -20.20
CA LEU A 175 5.39 -11.68 -19.63
C LEU A 175 6.88 -11.63 -19.95
N THR A 176 7.56 -12.79 -19.99
CA THR A 176 8.96 -12.87 -20.40
C THR A 176 9.14 -12.45 -21.86
N VAL A 177 8.28 -12.94 -22.76
CA VAL A 177 8.29 -12.53 -24.18
C VAL A 177 8.02 -11.02 -24.30
N TYR A 178 7.05 -10.50 -23.56
CA TYR A 178 6.75 -9.07 -23.54
C TYR A 178 7.97 -8.24 -23.10
N ALA A 179 8.68 -8.68 -22.04
CA ALA A 179 9.87 -8.00 -21.54
C ALA A 179 11.00 -7.97 -22.56
N ILE A 180 11.19 -9.07 -23.31
CA ILE A 180 12.18 -9.15 -24.41
C ILE A 180 11.79 -8.19 -25.55
N LEU A 181 10.56 -8.23 -26.02
CA LEU A 181 10.09 -7.40 -27.14
C LEU A 181 10.17 -5.89 -26.84
N ASN A 182 10.04 -5.52 -25.54
CA ASN A 182 10.15 -4.12 -25.09
C ASN A 182 11.58 -3.75 -24.63
N ASN A 183 12.58 -4.58 -24.93
CA ASN A 183 14.01 -4.38 -24.54
C ASN A 183 14.22 -4.15 -23.04
N LEU A 184 13.37 -4.71 -22.20
CA LEU A 184 13.52 -4.66 -20.74
C LEU A 184 14.52 -5.70 -20.22
N ILE A 185 14.70 -6.82 -20.95
CA ILE A 185 15.66 -7.86 -20.69
C ILE A 185 16.32 -8.34 -21.99
N ASP A 186 17.58 -8.77 -21.91
CA ASP A 186 18.26 -9.42 -23.03
C ASP A 186 17.82 -10.89 -23.12
N ILE A 187 17.70 -11.41 -24.34
CA ILE A 187 17.30 -12.80 -24.59
C ILE A 187 18.30 -13.80 -23.95
N ASN A 188 19.55 -13.40 -23.79
CA ASN A 188 20.60 -14.21 -23.18
C ASN A 188 20.58 -14.19 -21.62
N SER A 189 19.72 -13.38 -21.00
CA SER A 189 19.59 -13.24 -19.54
C SER A 189 18.47 -14.09 -18.93
N VAL A 190 17.72 -14.83 -19.76
CA VAL A 190 16.65 -15.73 -19.32
C VAL A 190 17.20 -17.13 -19.21
N GLN A 191 17.34 -17.66 -17.98
CA GLN A 191 17.68 -19.05 -17.67
C GLN A 191 16.42 -19.88 -17.47
#